data_7e000167cc1d36c8787aa1295375bbf3
#
_entry.id   7e000167cc1d36c8787aa1295375bbf3
#
_cell.length_a   1.000
_cell.length_b   1.000
_cell.length_c   1.000
_cell.angle_alpha   90.00
_cell.angle_beta   90.00
_cell.angle_gamma   90.00
#
_symmetry.space_group_name_H-M   'P 1'
#
loop_
_entity.id
_entity.type
_entity.pdbx_description
1 polymer ?
#
loop_
_entity_poly.entity_id
_entity_poly.type
_entity_poly.pdbx_seq_one_letter_code
_entity_poly.pdbx_strand_id
1 'polypeptide(L)'
;RRQRQMCIRDSTNWSRMSNRRIKMDIGLTYGTTSDQFKNILGDIRDLIASDHRIDHEVTQMVHLVGFKQSSIDINLYYFTKTTDWEEWRSTVEDHILSFVKIIEEAGASMAFPTQSIHVEGLPEGFNVTGIVEKNVSR
;
A
#
# COMPACT_ATOMS: atom_id res chain seq x y z
N ARG A 1 -13.23 40.11 -5.29
CA ARG A 1 -12.87 39.77 -4.94
C ARG A 1 -12.95 39.34 -3.82
N ARG A 2 -13.45 38.77 -3.21
CA ARG A 2 -13.34 38.26 -2.22
C ARG A 2 -13.52 36.95 -2.15
N GLN A 3 -14.18 36.16 -2.89
CA GLN A 3 -14.27 34.89 -2.90
C GLN A 3 -13.05 34.33 -3.13
N ARG A 4 -12.30 34.90 -3.83
CA ARG A 4 -11.10 34.44 -4.00
C ARG A 4 -10.43 34.44 -2.72
N GLN A 5 -10.87 35.11 -1.78
CA GLN A 5 -10.34 35.10 -0.53
C GLN A 5 -10.44 33.78 0.09
N MET A 6 -11.47 33.01 -0.18
CA MET A 6 -11.57 31.74 0.33
C MET A 6 -10.53 30.87 -0.19
N CYS A 7 -10.29 30.93 -1.42
CA CYS A 7 -9.26 30.13 -2.02
C CYS A 7 -7.93 30.49 -1.47
N ILE A 8 -7.75 31.74 -1.19
CA ILE A 8 -6.52 32.17 -0.65
C ILE A 8 -6.37 31.65 0.72
N ARG A 9 -7.45 31.50 1.44
CA ARG A 9 -7.38 30.99 2.74
C ARG A 9 -6.90 29.58 2.72
N ASP A 10 -7.30 28.79 1.75
CA ASP A 10 -6.83 27.45 1.62
C ASP A 10 -5.33 27.46 1.39
N SER A 11 -4.87 28.37 0.59
CA SER A 11 -3.46 28.45 0.36
C SER A 11 -2.73 28.81 1.63
N THR A 12 -3.32 29.67 2.42
CA THR A 12 -2.72 30.07 3.64
C THR A 12 -2.61 28.88 4.58
N ASN A 13 -3.64 28.05 4.60
CA ASN A 13 -3.60 26.86 5.44
C ASN A 13 -2.50 25.95 4.99
N TRP A 14 -2.31 25.86 3.70
CA TRP A 14 -1.29 25.02 3.17
C TRP A 14 0.09 25.49 3.63
N SER A 15 0.34 26.74 3.57
CA SER A 15 1.64 27.24 3.95
C SER A 15 1.87 27.15 5.45
N ARG A 16 0.82 26.95 6.23
CA ARG A 16 0.97 26.80 7.65
C ARG A 16 0.83 25.37 8.11
N MET A 17 0.79 24.46 7.17
CA MET A 17 0.69 23.09 7.51
C MET A 17 1.88 22.66 8.31
N SER A 18 1.65 21.97 9.39
CA SER A 18 2.71 21.52 10.25
C SER A 18 3.02 20.05 10.07
N ASN A 19 2.40 19.41 9.08
CA ASN A 19 2.66 17.99 8.83
C ASN A 19 2.46 17.66 7.36
N ARG A 20 2.96 16.51 6.94
CA ARG A 20 2.89 16.06 5.58
C ARG A 20 2.17 14.75 5.50
N ARG A 21 1.38 14.61 4.47
CA ARG A 21 0.57 13.41 4.28
C ARG A 21 1.38 12.26 3.70
N ILE A 22 1.12 11.06 4.21
CA ILE A 22 1.59 9.83 3.59
C ILE A 22 0.36 9.11 3.10
N LYS A 23 0.34 8.81 1.82
CA LYS A 23 -0.77 8.11 1.23
C LYS A 23 -0.19 7.03 0.32
N MET A 24 -0.57 5.78 0.55
CA MET A 24 -0.08 4.71 -0.30
C MET A 24 -1.05 3.55 -0.30
N ASP A 25 -0.94 2.72 -1.31
CA ASP A 25 -1.73 1.51 -1.43
C ASP A 25 -0.78 0.33 -1.47
N ILE A 26 -1.12 -0.70 -0.72
CA ILE A 26 -0.37 -1.95 -0.73
C ILE A 26 -1.29 -3.01 -1.27
N GLY A 27 -0.90 -3.65 -2.37
CA GLY A 27 -1.69 -4.71 -2.98
C GLY A 27 -1.14 -6.06 -2.59
N LEU A 28 -1.99 -6.93 -2.09
CA LEU A 28 -1.62 -8.30 -1.73
C LEU A 28 -2.34 -9.28 -2.63
N THR A 29 -1.72 -10.44 -2.82
CA THR A 29 -2.29 -11.43 -3.72
C THR A 29 -3.60 -11.98 -3.19
N TYR A 30 -4.42 -12.50 -4.09
CA TYR A 30 -5.70 -13.08 -3.71
C TYR A 30 -5.54 -14.34 -2.86
N GLY A 31 -4.35 -14.92 -2.83
CA GLY A 31 -4.09 -16.07 -1.98
C GLY A 31 -3.96 -15.72 -0.50
N THR A 32 -3.94 -14.43 -0.17
CA THR A 32 -3.82 -14.00 1.22
C THR A 32 -5.09 -14.33 1.98
N THR A 33 -4.96 -14.98 3.12
CA THR A 33 -6.13 -15.39 3.90
C THR A 33 -6.66 -14.25 4.74
N SER A 34 -7.88 -14.41 5.22
CA SER A 34 -8.49 -13.43 6.10
C SER A 34 -7.65 -13.20 7.36
N ASP A 35 -7.11 -14.26 7.93
CA ASP A 35 -6.29 -14.13 9.13
C ASP A 35 -4.99 -13.39 8.84
N GLN A 36 -4.40 -13.65 7.70
CA GLN A 36 -3.19 -12.94 7.30
C GLN A 36 -3.48 -11.45 7.15
N PHE A 37 -4.61 -11.10 6.54
CA PHE A 37 -4.97 -9.70 6.41
C PHE A 37 -5.15 -9.06 7.79
N LYS A 38 -5.80 -9.75 8.71
CA LYS A 38 -6.01 -9.21 10.04
C LYS A 38 -4.68 -8.96 10.74
N ASN A 39 -3.76 -9.89 10.63
CA ASN A 39 -2.46 -9.75 11.25
C ASN A 39 -1.67 -8.60 10.64
N ILE A 40 -1.69 -8.51 9.31
CA ILE A 40 -0.98 -7.46 8.61
C ILE A 40 -1.53 -6.08 8.98
N LEU A 41 -2.85 -5.95 8.96
CA LEU A 41 -3.47 -4.67 9.31
C LEU A 41 -3.16 -4.29 10.75
N GLY A 42 -3.22 -5.27 11.65
CA GLY A 42 -2.90 -5.01 13.05
C GLY A 42 -1.47 -4.56 13.24
N ASP A 43 -0.54 -5.24 12.58
CA ASP A 43 0.87 -4.91 12.69
C ASP A 43 1.18 -3.53 12.09
N ILE A 44 0.54 -3.21 10.97
CA ILE A 44 0.72 -1.90 10.36
C ILE A 44 0.18 -0.81 11.28
N ARG A 45 -0.99 -1.03 11.85
CA ARG A 45 -1.59 -0.05 12.75
C ARG A 45 -0.73 0.14 13.99
N ASP A 46 -0.18 -0.94 14.52
CA ASP A 46 0.70 -0.87 15.68
C ASP A 46 1.98 -0.11 15.35
N LEU A 47 2.53 -0.36 14.18
CA LEU A 47 3.74 0.34 13.75
C LEU A 47 3.50 1.84 13.68
N ILE A 48 2.41 2.23 13.06
CA ILE A 48 2.08 3.65 12.92
C ILE A 48 1.80 4.26 14.28
N ALA A 49 1.09 3.53 15.14
CA ALA A 49 0.74 4.04 16.46
C ALA A 49 1.96 4.23 17.35
N SER A 50 2.98 3.42 17.15
CA SER A 50 4.16 3.49 18.01
C SER A 50 5.24 4.42 17.46
N ASP A 51 5.09 4.94 16.25
CA ASP A 51 6.10 5.78 15.64
C ASP A 51 5.87 7.23 16.05
N HIS A 52 6.83 7.79 16.77
CA HIS A 52 6.69 9.15 17.28
C HIS A 52 6.79 10.21 16.18
N ARG A 53 7.20 9.83 14.97
CA ARG A 53 7.27 10.75 13.85
C ARG A 53 5.91 11.00 13.22
N ILE A 54 4.90 10.22 13.60
CA ILE A 54 3.57 10.31 13.03
C ILE A 54 2.69 11.17 13.94
N ASP A 55 1.91 12.02 13.34
CA ASP A 55 1.00 12.89 14.09
C ASP A 55 -0.31 12.13 14.32
N HIS A 56 -0.51 11.71 15.55
CA HIS A 56 -1.66 10.88 15.88
C HIS A 56 -2.92 11.69 16.14
N GLU A 57 -2.83 13.01 16.05
CA GLU A 57 -4.00 13.85 16.28
C GLU A 57 -4.73 14.19 15.00
N VAL A 58 -4.16 13.84 13.85
CA VAL A 58 -4.85 14.02 12.59
C VAL A 58 -5.32 12.69 12.07
N THR A 59 -6.14 12.72 11.05
CA THR A 59 -6.75 11.53 10.48
C THR A 59 -5.71 10.47 10.18
N GLN A 60 -6.03 9.24 10.56
CA GLN A 60 -5.17 8.11 10.39
C GLN A 60 -6.02 6.94 9.94
N MET A 61 -5.77 6.43 8.76
CA MET A 61 -6.59 5.34 8.22
C MET A 61 -5.71 4.24 7.63
N VAL A 62 -6.00 3.01 8.03
CA VAL A 62 -5.37 1.82 7.46
C VAL A 62 -6.48 0.82 7.26
N HIS A 63 -6.93 0.67 6.02
CA HIS A 63 -8.08 -0.17 5.73
C HIS A 63 -7.94 -0.92 4.44
N LEU A 64 -8.59 -2.08 4.37
CA LEU A 64 -8.77 -2.74 3.09
C LEU A 64 -9.80 -1.94 2.33
N VAL A 65 -9.56 -1.67 1.08
CA VAL A 65 -10.45 -0.81 0.32
C VAL A 65 -11.14 -1.48 -0.84
N GLY A 66 -10.68 -2.64 -1.27
CA GLY A 66 -11.40 -3.30 -2.34
C GLY A 66 -10.59 -4.33 -3.09
N PHE A 67 -11.28 -4.97 -4.00
CA PHE A 67 -10.70 -5.98 -4.86
C PHE A 67 -10.33 -5.31 -6.17
N LYS A 68 -9.07 -5.43 -6.53
CA LYS A 68 -8.60 -4.91 -7.79
C LYS A 68 -8.43 -6.07 -8.76
N GLN A 69 -7.94 -5.75 -9.94
CA GLN A 69 -7.80 -6.77 -10.96
C GLN A 69 -6.85 -7.90 -10.54
N SER A 70 -5.75 -7.55 -9.88
CA SER A 70 -4.75 -8.54 -9.50
C SER A 70 -4.44 -8.53 -8.03
N SER A 71 -5.19 -7.79 -7.23
CA SER A 71 -4.82 -7.61 -5.83
C SER A 71 -6.00 -7.23 -4.97
N ILE A 72 -5.83 -7.40 -3.67
CA ILE A 72 -6.71 -6.84 -2.68
C ILE A 72 -5.86 -5.77 -2.01
N ASP A 73 -6.34 -4.53 -2.03
CA ASP A 73 -5.53 -3.40 -1.63
C ASP A 73 -5.79 -2.92 -0.22
N ILE A 74 -4.71 -2.55 0.46
CA ILE A 74 -4.77 -1.86 1.74
C ILE A 74 -4.41 -0.42 1.46
N ASN A 75 -5.27 0.49 1.88
CA ASN A 75 -5.01 1.91 1.73
C ASN A 75 -4.49 2.48 3.04
N LEU A 76 -3.40 3.22 2.96
CA LEU A 76 -2.83 3.88 4.12
C LEU A 76 -2.91 5.38 3.92
N TYR A 77 -3.33 6.08 4.95
CA TYR A 77 -3.50 7.52 4.88
C TYR A 77 -3.21 8.06 6.28
N TYR A 78 -2.11 8.77 6.43
CA TYR A 78 -1.74 9.33 7.73
C TYR A 78 -0.74 10.46 7.51
N PHE A 79 -0.36 11.13 8.59
CA PHE A 79 0.46 12.32 8.49
C PHE A 79 1.68 12.25 9.37
N THR A 80 2.78 12.82 8.92
CA THR A 80 3.97 12.96 9.75
C THR A 80 3.88 14.27 10.52
N LYS A 81 4.68 14.39 11.57
CA LYS A 81 4.74 15.64 12.33
C LYS A 81 5.59 16.68 11.62
N THR A 82 6.50 16.25 10.78
CA THR A 82 7.41 17.16 10.12
C THR A 82 6.92 17.58 8.76
N THR A 83 7.31 18.77 8.32
CA THR A 83 7.06 19.17 6.95
C THR A 83 8.35 19.11 6.14
N ASP A 84 9.46 18.76 6.79
CA ASP A 84 10.73 18.67 6.11
C ASP A 84 10.69 17.54 5.09
N TRP A 85 11.00 17.85 3.87
CA TRP A 85 10.91 16.91 2.76
C TRP A 85 11.81 15.69 2.97
N GLU A 86 13.03 15.91 3.40
CA GLU A 86 13.95 14.82 3.61
C GLU A 86 13.54 13.90 4.75
N GLU A 87 13.09 14.48 5.85
CA GLU A 87 12.63 13.68 6.97
C GLU A 87 11.40 12.89 6.59
N TRP A 88 10.52 13.51 5.80
CA TRP A 88 9.32 12.83 5.34
C TRP A 88 9.69 11.64 4.46
N ARG A 89 10.63 11.84 3.55
CA ARG A 89 11.03 10.75 2.67
C ARG A 89 11.71 9.62 3.44
N SER A 90 12.53 9.96 4.43
CA SER A 90 13.15 8.93 5.26
C SER A 90 12.11 8.14 6.05
N THR A 91 11.10 8.84 6.56
CA THR A 91 10.03 8.17 7.30
C THR A 91 9.26 7.23 6.39
N VAL A 92 8.95 7.68 5.17
CA VAL A 92 8.26 6.84 4.21
C VAL A 92 9.08 5.61 3.87
N GLU A 93 10.37 5.79 3.66
CA GLU A 93 11.25 4.68 3.33
C GLU A 93 11.28 3.64 4.46
N ASP A 94 11.43 4.12 5.70
CA ASP A 94 11.44 3.23 6.86
C ASP A 94 10.14 2.46 6.96
N HIS A 95 9.04 3.15 6.70
CA HIS A 95 7.73 2.49 6.79
C HIS A 95 7.54 1.47 5.68
N ILE A 96 7.99 1.77 4.48
CA ILE A 96 7.90 0.81 3.38
C ILE A 96 8.67 -0.46 3.73
N LEU A 97 9.89 -0.31 4.24
CA LEU A 97 10.69 -1.46 4.64
C LEU A 97 9.99 -2.25 5.73
N SER A 98 9.40 -1.57 6.69
CA SER A 98 8.67 -2.24 7.76
C SER A 98 7.43 -2.96 7.23
N PHE A 99 6.73 -2.34 6.30
CA PHE A 99 5.54 -2.97 5.72
C PHE A 99 5.91 -4.23 4.95
N VAL A 100 7.01 -4.17 4.20
CA VAL A 100 7.47 -5.35 3.47
C VAL A 100 7.79 -6.47 4.46
N LYS A 101 8.44 -6.14 5.57
CA LYS A 101 8.78 -7.13 6.57
C LYS A 101 7.53 -7.71 7.22
N ILE A 102 6.56 -6.87 7.52
CA ILE A 102 5.30 -7.33 8.11
C ILE A 102 4.61 -8.32 7.17
N ILE A 103 4.58 -7.99 5.89
CA ILE A 103 3.93 -8.85 4.90
C ILE A 103 4.66 -10.18 4.78
N GLU A 104 5.98 -10.13 4.77
CA GLU A 104 6.77 -11.35 4.67
C GLU A 104 6.57 -12.24 5.90
N GLU A 105 6.55 -11.64 7.07
CA GLU A 105 6.38 -12.41 8.30
C GLU A 105 5.00 -13.00 8.43
N ALA A 106 4.01 -12.38 7.80
CA ALA A 106 2.66 -12.93 7.81
C ALA A 106 2.49 -14.05 6.79
N GLY A 107 3.50 -14.28 5.97
CA GLY A 107 3.41 -15.33 4.95
C GLY A 107 2.64 -14.91 3.72
N ALA A 108 2.41 -13.62 3.53
CA ALA A 108 1.69 -13.12 2.36
C ALA A 108 2.67 -12.62 1.32
N SER A 109 2.15 -12.31 0.15
CA SER A 109 2.96 -11.82 -0.97
C SER A 109 2.34 -10.58 -1.54
N MET A 110 3.20 -9.66 -1.96
CA MET A 110 2.73 -8.47 -2.64
C MET A 110 2.30 -8.85 -4.05
N ALA A 111 1.29 -8.16 -4.52
CA ALA A 111 0.73 -8.47 -5.82
C ALA A 111 1.46 -7.72 -6.92
N PHE A 112 1.68 -8.42 -8.00
CA PHE A 112 2.18 -7.82 -9.21
C PHE A 112 1.06 -7.86 -10.23
N PRO A 113 1.07 -7.00 -11.23
CA PRO A 113 0.09 -7.12 -12.29
C PRO A 113 0.24 -8.52 -12.90
N THR A 114 -0.83 -9.32 -12.81
CA THR A 114 -0.79 -10.69 -13.29
C THR A 114 -1.99 -10.96 -14.18
N GLN A 115 -1.89 -12.04 -14.91
CA GLN A 115 -2.92 -12.41 -15.83
C GLN A 115 -3.01 -13.93 -15.85
N SER A 116 -4.22 -14.45 -15.66
CA SER A 116 -4.44 -15.88 -15.75
C SER A 116 -4.87 -16.20 -17.17
N ILE A 117 -4.23 -17.17 -17.78
CA ILE A 117 -4.55 -17.57 -19.12
C ILE A 117 -5.17 -18.96 -19.07
N HIS A 118 -6.40 -19.04 -19.56
CA HIS A 118 -7.11 -20.30 -19.61
C HIS A 118 -7.02 -20.83 -21.03
N VAL A 119 -6.29 -21.91 -21.21
CA VAL A 119 -6.03 -22.44 -22.53
C VAL A 119 -6.89 -23.65 -22.79
N GLU A 120 -7.74 -23.58 -23.83
CA GLU A 120 -8.58 -24.68 -24.18
C GLU A 120 -8.38 -25.11 -25.59
N GLY A 121 -8.32 -25.64 -26.32
CA GLY A 121 -8.24 -25.97 -27.71
C GLY A 121 -6.95 -25.56 -28.33
N LEU A 122 -5.86 -26.13 -27.92
CA LEU A 122 -4.59 -25.82 -28.52
C LEU A 122 -4.45 -26.49 -29.88
N PRO A 123 -3.74 -25.81 -30.80
CA PRO A 123 -3.49 -26.47 -32.10
C PRO A 123 -2.66 -27.69 -31.88
N GLU A 124 -2.84 -28.63 -32.77
CA GLU A 124 -2.06 -29.86 -32.72
C GLU A 124 -0.60 -29.50 -32.89
N GLY A 125 0.25 -30.12 -32.14
CA GLY A 125 1.68 -29.78 -32.23
C GLY A 125 2.12 -28.69 -31.31
N PHE A 126 1.19 -27.97 -30.70
CA PHE A 126 1.56 -26.89 -29.78
C PHE A 126 2.04 -27.51 -28.49
N ASN A 127 3.24 -27.13 -28.07
CA ASN A 127 3.83 -27.68 -26.87
C ASN A 127 3.68 -26.75 -25.68
N VAL A 128 2.81 -27.11 -24.75
CA VAL A 128 2.60 -26.29 -23.55
C VAL A 128 3.46 -26.74 -22.43
N THR A 129 4.06 -27.90 -22.55
CA THR A 129 4.82 -28.49 -21.45
C THR A 129 5.96 -27.56 -21.00
N GLY A 130 6.66 -27.00 -21.96
CA GLY A 130 7.77 -26.12 -21.63
C GLY A 130 7.31 -24.90 -20.85
N ILE A 131 6.15 -24.40 -21.16
CA ILE A 131 5.63 -23.22 -20.48
C ILE A 131 5.26 -23.56 -19.05
N VAL A 132 4.62 -24.71 -18.87
CA VAL A 132 4.22 -25.15 -17.56
C VAL A 132 5.44 -25.43 -16.69
N GLU A 133 6.44 -26.07 -17.25
CA GLU A 133 7.63 -26.37 -16.50
C GLU A 133 8.36 -25.12 -16.06
N LYS A 134 8.35 -24.10 -16.88
CA LYS A 134 8.98 -22.87 -16.52
C LYS A 134 8.30 -22.27 -15.32
N ASN A 135 7.01 -22.40 -15.20
CA ASN A 135 6.29 -21.81 -14.10
C ASN A 135 6.42 -22.64 -12.83
N VAL A 136 6.59 -23.92 -12.98
CA VAL A 136 6.64 -24.79 -11.82
C VAL A 136 8.04 -24.88 -11.22
N SER A 137 9.04 -24.69 -12.00
CA SER A 137 10.38 -24.87 -11.51
C SER A 137 10.89 -23.71 -10.68
N ARG A 138 10.04 -22.84 -10.29
CA ARG A 138 10.45 -21.79 -9.42
C ARG A 138 10.04 -21.95 -8.04
#